data_032d927e41f055b18c16e6d799072ce1
#
_entry.id   032d927e41f055b18c16e6d799072ce1
#
_cell.length_a   1.000
_cell.length_b   1.000
_cell.length_c   1.000
_cell.angle_alpha   90.00
_cell.angle_beta   90.00
_cell.angle_gamma   90.00
#
_symmetry.space_group_name_H-M   'P 1'
#
loop_
_entity.id
_entity.type
_entity.pdbx_description
1 polymer ?
#
loop_
_entity_poly.entity_id
_entity_poly.type
_entity_poly.pdbx_seq_one_letter_code
_entity_poly.pdbx_strand_id
1 'polypeptide(L)'
;MKKFLAVLLMVFALSSLFAEEGLASWYTSDRPGALTANGDVFDSKALTAAHKSLKFGTRVKVTNKENGNSIEVRINDRGPYVEGRIIDLTPEAAKQLGIYRSGVARVELEVTYEPENPETKYVSGAETGWYTIQIGTYTNIPSAYAVCENLKNAGIKPSLEIVNETMVRISVANVQAYMLEETLGKLKEAGVSEPLVKGARNPYL
;
A
#
# COMPACT_ATOMS: atom_id res chain seq x y z
N MET A 1 24.03 15.34 -60.32
CA MET A 1 24.52 14.75 -59.07
C MET A 1 23.78 15.47 -57.90
N LYS A 2 22.68 14.89 -57.41
CA LYS A 2 21.87 15.45 -56.33
C LYS A 2 22.32 14.86 -55.00
N LYS A 3 22.90 15.67 -54.11
CA LYS A 3 23.29 15.26 -52.75
C LYS A 3 22.04 15.18 -51.90
N PHE A 4 21.63 13.97 -51.50
CA PHE A 4 20.62 13.75 -50.47
C PHE A 4 21.27 14.03 -49.10
N LEU A 5 20.82 15.08 -48.45
CA LEU A 5 21.15 15.37 -47.06
C LEU A 5 20.17 14.59 -46.18
N ALA A 6 20.61 13.49 -45.60
CA ALA A 6 19.82 12.75 -44.61
C ALA A 6 19.86 13.49 -43.27
N VAL A 7 18.78 14.15 -42.94
CA VAL A 7 18.56 14.72 -41.58
C VAL A 7 18.15 13.60 -40.67
N LEU A 8 19.07 13.14 -39.85
CA LEU A 8 18.80 12.19 -38.76
C LEU A 8 18.06 12.94 -37.65
N LEU A 9 16.73 12.82 -37.64
CA LEU A 9 15.89 13.30 -36.54
C LEU A 9 16.12 12.36 -35.35
N MET A 10 16.99 12.79 -34.44
CA MET A 10 17.16 12.14 -33.13
C MET A 10 15.95 12.52 -32.27
N VAL A 11 14.94 11.65 -32.27
CA VAL A 11 13.79 11.78 -31.36
C VAL A 11 14.32 11.47 -29.96
N PHE A 12 14.70 12.50 -29.23
CA PHE A 12 14.80 12.41 -27.77
C PHE A 12 13.38 12.15 -27.25
N ALA A 13 13.12 10.88 -26.87
CA ALA A 13 11.99 10.56 -26.03
C ALA A 13 12.23 11.31 -24.71
N LEU A 14 11.61 12.49 -24.55
CA LEU A 14 11.42 13.08 -23.24
C LEU A 14 10.56 12.09 -22.47
N SER A 15 11.21 11.25 -21.67
CA SER A 15 10.55 10.63 -20.52
C SER A 15 10.03 11.82 -19.72
N SER A 16 8.72 12.04 -19.74
CA SER A 16 8.09 13.01 -18.86
C SER A 16 8.35 12.51 -17.43
N LEU A 17 9.39 13.04 -16.81
CA LEU A 17 9.58 12.95 -15.38
C LEU A 17 8.33 13.60 -14.77
N PHE A 18 7.42 12.78 -14.25
CA PHE A 18 6.32 13.26 -13.42
C PHE A 18 6.94 13.80 -12.14
N ALA A 19 7.20 15.12 -12.13
CA ALA A 19 7.51 15.82 -10.91
C ALA A 19 6.19 16.11 -10.20
N GLU A 20 5.98 15.52 -9.03
CA GLU A 20 4.85 15.81 -8.15
C GLU A 20 5.31 16.76 -7.05
N GLU A 21 4.60 17.89 -6.84
CA GLU A 21 4.90 18.83 -5.77
C GLU A 21 3.80 18.79 -4.68
N GLY A 22 4.22 18.86 -3.42
CA GLY A 22 3.30 18.89 -2.29
C GLY A 22 4.02 18.92 -0.95
N LEU A 23 3.32 18.54 0.12
CA LEU A 23 3.90 18.45 1.44
C LEU A 23 4.40 17.03 1.73
N ALA A 24 5.62 16.93 2.25
CA ALA A 24 6.13 15.74 2.90
C ALA A 24 5.95 15.84 4.41
N SER A 25 5.70 14.71 5.07
CA SER A 25 5.87 14.56 6.51
C SER A 25 6.63 13.27 6.82
N TRP A 26 6.65 12.85 8.08
CA TRP A 26 7.22 11.57 8.46
C TRP A 26 6.31 10.85 9.46
N TYR A 27 6.46 9.52 9.53
CA TYR A 27 5.67 8.66 10.39
C TYR A 27 6.55 7.65 11.13
N THR A 28 6.02 7.09 12.19
CA THR A 28 6.66 6.03 12.97
C THR A 28 5.64 4.97 13.33
N SER A 29 6.12 3.83 13.82
CA SER A 29 5.29 2.80 14.40
C SER A 29 5.71 2.55 15.84
N ASP A 30 4.75 2.57 16.75
CA ASP A 30 4.96 2.27 18.17
C ASP A 30 4.96 0.76 18.46
N ARG A 31 4.69 -0.07 17.44
CA ARG A 31 4.63 -1.54 17.57
C ARG A 31 5.87 -2.18 17.00
N PRO A 32 6.69 -2.89 17.81
CA PRO A 32 7.75 -3.73 17.29
C PRO A 32 7.20 -4.74 16.27
N GLY A 33 7.86 -4.85 15.11
CA GLY A 33 7.45 -5.78 14.06
C GLY A 33 6.21 -5.38 13.26
N ALA A 34 5.74 -4.12 13.37
CA ALA A 34 4.66 -3.61 12.53
C ALA A 34 5.00 -3.77 11.05
N LEU A 35 4.01 -4.17 10.25
CA LEU A 35 4.18 -4.34 8.82
C LEU A 35 3.71 -3.09 8.07
N THR A 36 4.48 -2.70 7.07
CA THR A 36 4.08 -1.72 6.05
C THR A 36 3.08 -2.34 5.08
N ALA A 37 2.47 -1.52 4.24
CA ALA A 37 1.43 -1.98 3.32
C ALA A 37 1.91 -2.99 2.27
N ASN A 38 3.23 -3.03 1.96
CA ASN A 38 3.79 -4.06 1.08
C ASN A 38 4.19 -5.36 1.83
N GLY A 39 4.05 -5.40 3.16
CA GLY A 39 4.40 -6.54 4.02
C GLY A 39 5.84 -6.54 4.54
N ASP A 40 6.63 -5.49 4.30
CA ASP A 40 7.92 -5.32 4.98
C ASP A 40 7.71 -5.04 6.48
N VAL A 41 8.64 -5.45 7.31
CA VAL A 41 8.71 -4.95 8.68
C VAL A 41 9.12 -3.48 8.64
N PHE A 42 8.37 -2.61 9.34
CA PHE A 42 8.73 -1.20 9.44
C PHE A 42 10.10 -1.02 10.09
N ASP A 43 10.99 -0.31 9.41
CA ASP A 43 12.32 0.04 9.91
C ASP A 43 12.50 1.57 9.89
N SER A 44 12.57 2.17 11.07
CA SER A 44 12.74 3.62 11.23
C SER A 44 14.09 4.14 10.71
N LYS A 45 15.07 3.25 10.47
CA LYS A 45 16.41 3.57 9.96
C LYS A 45 16.54 3.37 8.44
N ALA A 46 15.58 2.71 7.80
CA ALA A 46 15.58 2.54 6.36
C ALA A 46 15.19 3.84 5.63
N LEU A 47 15.66 4.02 4.41
CA LEU A 47 15.20 5.09 3.51
C LEU A 47 13.98 4.62 2.71
N THR A 48 12.83 4.60 3.39
CA THR A 48 11.55 4.20 2.79
C THR A 48 10.46 5.24 3.05
N ALA A 49 9.37 5.13 2.32
CA ALA A 49 8.26 6.06 2.42
C ALA A 49 6.90 5.43 2.09
N ALA A 50 5.85 6.07 2.58
CA ALA A 50 4.48 5.84 2.18
C ALA A 50 4.06 6.82 1.08
N HIS A 51 3.41 6.30 0.03
CA HIS A 51 2.81 7.10 -1.05
C HIS A 51 1.43 6.54 -1.42
N LYS A 52 0.52 7.44 -1.87
CA LYS A 52 -0.89 7.09 -2.10
C LYS A 52 -1.08 6.04 -3.20
N SER A 53 -0.35 6.17 -4.31
CA SER A 53 -0.61 5.42 -5.54
C SER A 53 0.60 4.81 -6.24
N LEU A 54 1.83 5.32 -6.00
CA LEU A 54 3.04 4.76 -6.63
C LEU A 54 3.18 3.26 -6.31
N LYS A 55 3.63 2.47 -7.28
CA LYS A 55 3.86 1.03 -7.07
C LYS A 55 4.83 0.80 -5.91
N PHE A 56 4.61 -0.24 -5.13
CA PHE A 56 5.62 -0.66 -4.15
C PHE A 56 6.91 -1.05 -4.85
N GLY A 57 8.06 -0.62 -4.29
CA GLY A 57 9.36 -0.77 -4.90
C GLY A 57 9.80 0.41 -5.76
N THR A 58 8.89 1.32 -6.13
CA THR A 58 9.25 2.56 -6.82
C THR A 58 10.27 3.33 -5.98
N ARG A 59 11.33 3.81 -6.63
CA ARG A 59 12.30 4.73 -6.02
C ARG A 59 11.99 6.14 -6.44
N VAL A 60 12.01 7.02 -5.45
CA VAL A 60 11.64 8.41 -5.59
C VAL A 60 12.73 9.28 -4.99
N LYS A 61 13.27 10.18 -5.79
CA LYS A 61 14.09 11.27 -5.29
C LYS A 61 13.16 12.34 -4.73
N VAL A 62 13.32 12.63 -3.46
CA VAL A 62 12.57 13.64 -2.72
C VAL A 62 13.48 14.83 -2.51
N THR A 63 13.11 16.00 -3.03
CA THR A 63 13.86 17.23 -2.87
C THR A 63 13.10 18.23 -2.01
N ASN A 64 13.69 18.63 -0.89
CA ASN A 64 13.13 19.66 -0.03
C ASN A 64 13.36 21.04 -0.65
N LYS A 65 12.29 21.74 -0.99
CA LYS A 65 12.31 23.05 -1.68
C LYS A 65 12.80 24.20 -0.79
N GLU A 66 12.83 23.98 0.54
CA GLU A 66 13.23 25.03 1.51
C GLU A 66 14.74 25.05 1.76
N ASN A 67 15.41 23.87 1.73
CA ASN A 67 16.83 23.76 2.03
C ASN A 67 17.68 23.16 0.92
N GLY A 68 17.05 22.67 -0.17
CA GLY A 68 17.70 22.04 -1.31
C GLY A 68 18.21 20.62 -1.10
N ASN A 69 18.04 20.04 0.09
CA ASN A 69 18.44 18.66 0.34
C ASN A 69 17.61 17.67 -0.48
N SER A 70 18.25 16.61 -0.95
CA SER A 70 17.58 15.54 -1.69
C SER A 70 18.01 14.18 -1.14
N ILE A 71 17.06 13.24 -1.12
CA ILE A 71 17.29 11.84 -0.78
C ILE A 71 16.52 10.94 -1.76
N GLU A 72 16.98 9.72 -1.94
CA GLU A 72 16.19 8.69 -2.62
C GLU A 72 15.56 7.77 -1.58
N VAL A 73 14.25 7.52 -1.72
CA VAL A 73 13.49 6.59 -0.86
C VAL A 73 12.79 5.55 -1.71
N ARG A 74 12.59 4.36 -1.14
CA ARG A 74 11.77 3.30 -1.74
C ARG A 74 10.35 3.34 -1.18
N ILE A 75 9.36 3.28 -2.04
CA ILE A 75 7.95 3.20 -1.64
C ILE A 75 7.62 1.78 -1.19
N ASN A 76 7.24 1.61 0.06
CA ASN A 76 6.83 0.33 0.65
C ASN A 76 5.57 0.42 1.51
N ASP A 77 4.97 1.61 1.66
CA ASP A 77 3.78 1.79 2.46
C ASP A 77 2.73 2.64 1.75
N ARG A 78 1.51 2.73 2.32
CA ARG A 78 0.38 3.51 1.82
C ARG A 78 0.06 4.67 2.76
N GLY A 79 -0.24 5.80 2.16
CA GLY A 79 -0.48 7.10 2.76
C GLY A 79 0.26 8.18 1.97
N PRO A 80 0.28 9.43 2.46
CA PRO A 80 -0.50 9.97 3.57
C PRO A 80 -1.99 10.07 3.26
N TYR A 81 -2.82 9.97 4.31
CA TYR A 81 -4.27 10.16 4.22
C TYR A 81 -4.71 11.55 4.70
N VAL A 82 -3.75 12.45 4.89
CA VAL A 82 -3.96 13.85 5.24
C VAL A 82 -3.94 14.69 3.97
N GLU A 83 -4.91 15.60 3.84
CA GLU A 83 -5.02 16.49 2.69
C GLU A 83 -3.77 17.37 2.52
N GLY A 84 -3.35 17.59 1.28
CA GLY A 84 -2.17 18.39 0.92
C GLY A 84 -0.83 17.66 1.10
N ARG A 85 -0.77 16.53 1.81
CA ARG A 85 0.44 15.70 1.88
C ARG A 85 0.48 14.68 0.75
N ILE A 86 1.67 14.47 0.20
CA ILE A 86 1.90 13.54 -0.91
C ILE A 86 2.79 12.35 -0.54
N ILE A 87 3.68 12.51 0.46
CA ILE A 87 4.60 11.48 0.90
C ILE A 87 4.84 11.55 2.41
N ASP A 88 4.91 10.39 3.08
CA ASP A 88 5.31 10.27 4.48
C ASP A 88 6.60 9.45 4.57
N LEU A 89 7.65 10.05 5.12
CA LEU A 89 8.99 9.47 5.22
C LEU A 89 9.19 8.68 6.51
N THR A 90 10.11 7.72 6.51
CA THR A 90 10.64 7.17 7.75
C THR A 90 11.43 8.24 8.54
N PRO A 91 11.63 8.06 9.86
CA PRO A 91 12.39 9.01 10.67
C PRO A 91 13.80 9.30 10.16
N GLU A 92 14.52 8.29 9.67
CA GLU A 92 15.87 8.48 9.12
C GLU A 92 15.85 9.27 7.81
N ALA A 93 14.91 8.96 6.91
CA ALA A 93 14.72 9.72 5.68
C ALA A 93 14.38 11.20 5.97
N ALA A 94 13.51 11.45 6.96
CA ALA A 94 13.15 12.79 7.40
C ALA A 94 14.35 13.57 7.99
N LYS A 95 15.25 12.90 8.71
CA LYS A 95 16.48 13.53 9.23
C LYS A 95 17.39 13.95 8.10
N GLN A 96 17.66 13.06 7.15
CA GLN A 96 18.53 13.35 6.00
C GLN A 96 17.97 14.44 5.11
N LEU A 97 16.63 14.47 4.91
CA LEU A 97 15.96 15.53 4.15
C LEU A 97 15.88 16.87 4.92
N GLY A 98 16.16 16.84 6.23
CA GLY A 98 16.14 18.03 7.11
C GLY A 98 14.75 18.44 7.59
N ILE A 99 13.74 17.54 7.55
CA ILE A 99 12.37 17.84 7.99
C ILE A 99 11.99 17.20 9.33
N TYR A 100 12.89 16.44 9.96
CA TYR A 100 12.56 15.70 11.18
C TYR A 100 12.09 16.60 12.33
N ARG A 101 12.65 17.81 12.46
CA ARG A 101 12.29 18.77 13.52
C ARG A 101 11.08 19.62 13.16
N SER A 102 10.94 20.04 11.90
CA SER A 102 9.79 20.84 11.42
C SER A 102 8.52 19.98 11.28
N GLY A 103 8.67 18.66 11.13
CA GLY A 103 7.57 17.72 10.92
C GLY A 103 7.05 17.68 9.49
N VAL A 104 7.07 18.81 8.77
CA VAL A 104 6.60 18.96 7.39
C VAL A 104 7.49 19.90 6.59
N ALA A 105 7.54 19.74 5.27
CA ALA A 105 8.14 20.68 4.32
C ALA A 105 7.54 20.52 2.93
N ARG A 106 7.67 21.55 2.09
CA ARG A 106 7.39 21.46 0.65
C ARG A 106 8.47 20.65 -0.05
N VAL A 107 8.04 19.67 -0.83
CA VAL A 107 8.95 18.79 -1.57
C VAL A 107 8.50 18.68 -3.03
N GLU A 108 9.48 18.28 -3.84
CA GLU A 108 9.30 17.82 -5.21
C GLU A 108 9.72 16.34 -5.25
N LEU A 109 8.89 15.51 -5.89
CA LEU A 109 9.11 14.09 -6.09
C LEU A 109 9.49 13.83 -7.54
N GLU A 110 10.57 13.11 -7.77
CA GLU A 110 11.01 12.61 -9.06
C GLU A 110 11.12 11.10 -9.01
N VAL A 111 10.36 10.37 -9.84
CA VAL A 111 10.48 8.91 -9.93
C VAL A 111 11.78 8.56 -10.64
N THR A 112 12.72 7.93 -9.93
CA THR A 112 14.01 7.49 -10.46
C THR A 112 14.00 6.05 -10.96
N TYR A 113 13.09 5.23 -10.41
CA TYR A 113 12.89 3.85 -10.82
C TYR A 113 11.45 3.42 -10.51
N GLU A 114 10.79 2.75 -11.44
CA GLU A 114 9.51 2.10 -11.24
C GLU A 114 9.62 0.63 -11.62
N PRO A 115 9.29 -0.32 -10.71
CA PRO A 115 9.33 -1.74 -11.02
C PRO A 115 8.21 -2.13 -11.99
N GLU A 116 8.46 -3.13 -12.83
CA GLU A 116 7.43 -3.69 -13.72
C GLU A 116 6.22 -4.19 -12.93
N ASN A 117 6.49 -4.97 -11.87
CA ASN A 117 5.50 -5.45 -10.92
C ASN A 117 5.75 -4.86 -9.53
N PRO A 118 4.69 -4.55 -8.74
CA PRO A 118 4.85 -4.05 -7.38
C PRO A 118 5.64 -5.02 -6.49
N GLU A 119 6.66 -4.53 -5.78
CA GLU A 119 7.39 -5.30 -4.77
C GLU A 119 6.52 -5.48 -3.53
N THR A 120 5.90 -6.64 -3.36
CA THR A 120 5.06 -6.95 -2.21
C THR A 120 5.38 -8.34 -1.66
N LYS A 121 5.34 -8.48 -0.34
CA LYS A 121 5.43 -9.79 0.33
C LYS A 121 4.06 -10.49 0.42
N TYR A 122 3.00 -9.80 0.04
CA TYR A 122 1.70 -10.43 -0.08
C TYR A 122 1.65 -11.27 -1.35
N VAL A 123 1.31 -12.53 -1.17
CA VAL A 123 1.17 -13.46 -2.29
C VAL A 123 -0.13 -13.15 -3.01
N SER A 124 -0.08 -13.07 -4.34
CA SER A 124 -1.30 -12.94 -5.13
C SER A 124 -2.14 -14.21 -5.00
N GLY A 125 -3.44 -14.07 -4.76
CA GLY A 125 -4.35 -15.22 -4.78
C GLY A 125 -4.40 -15.90 -6.15
N ALA A 126 -4.11 -15.16 -7.24
CA ALA A 126 -3.97 -15.75 -8.57
C ALA A 126 -2.78 -16.72 -8.68
N GLU A 127 -1.70 -16.47 -7.92
CA GLU A 127 -0.52 -17.35 -7.90
C GLU A 127 -0.70 -18.57 -6.99
N THR A 128 -1.36 -18.38 -5.84
CA THR A 128 -1.54 -19.45 -4.84
C THR A 128 -2.84 -20.21 -5.00
N GLY A 129 -3.83 -19.64 -5.68
CA GLY A 129 -5.20 -20.12 -5.74
C GLY A 129 -5.98 -19.98 -4.43
N TRP A 130 -5.45 -19.20 -3.44
CA TRP A 130 -6.08 -19.01 -2.13
C TRP A 130 -6.31 -17.53 -1.81
N TYR A 131 -7.42 -17.25 -1.13
CA TYR A 131 -7.83 -15.90 -0.75
C TYR A 131 -8.29 -15.82 0.70
N THR A 132 -8.16 -14.63 1.26
CA THR A 132 -8.85 -14.20 2.48
C THR A 132 -9.73 -13.01 2.14
N ILE A 133 -10.99 -13.07 2.51
CA ILE A 133 -11.97 -12.01 2.26
C ILE A 133 -12.21 -11.28 3.58
N GLN A 134 -11.70 -10.06 3.73
CA GLN A 134 -11.93 -9.24 4.92
C GLN A 134 -13.29 -8.56 4.81
N ILE A 135 -14.14 -8.79 5.81
CA ILE A 135 -15.50 -8.23 5.91
C ILE A 135 -15.46 -6.83 6.51
N GLY A 136 -14.69 -6.67 7.58
CA GLY A 136 -14.57 -5.38 8.27
C GLY A 136 -13.75 -5.47 9.54
N THR A 137 -13.52 -4.30 10.14
CA THR A 137 -12.91 -4.17 11.48
C THR A 137 -13.89 -3.38 12.35
N TYR A 138 -14.18 -3.91 13.53
CA TYR A 138 -15.24 -3.44 14.41
C TYR A 138 -14.67 -3.09 15.78
N THR A 139 -15.07 -1.93 16.31
CA THR A 139 -14.78 -1.51 17.69
C THR A 139 -15.92 -1.88 18.64
N ASN A 140 -17.09 -2.18 18.10
CA ASN A 140 -18.28 -2.61 18.87
C ASN A 140 -18.42 -4.13 18.78
N ILE A 141 -18.15 -4.82 19.87
CA ILE A 141 -18.20 -6.29 19.93
C ILE A 141 -19.61 -6.85 19.63
N PRO A 142 -20.71 -6.32 20.16
CA PRO A 142 -22.06 -6.75 19.78
C PRO A 142 -22.32 -6.66 18.28
N SER A 143 -21.89 -5.58 17.62
CA SER A 143 -22.05 -5.44 16.16
C SER A 143 -21.22 -6.47 15.39
N ALA A 144 -20.00 -6.76 15.85
CA ALA A 144 -19.17 -7.82 15.26
C ALA A 144 -19.84 -9.20 15.38
N TYR A 145 -20.44 -9.49 16.54
CA TYR A 145 -21.19 -10.73 16.77
C TYR A 145 -22.39 -10.85 15.83
N ALA A 146 -23.19 -9.80 15.67
CA ALA A 146 -24.33 -9.78 14.76
C ALA A 146 -23.92 -10.08 13.31
N VAL A 147 -22.80 -9.50 12.85
CA VAL A 147 -22.23 -9.80 11.53
C VAL A 147 -21.83 -11.29 11.43
N CYS A 148 -21.15 -11.82 12.43
CA CYS A 148 -20.76 -13.23 12.43
C CYS A 148 -21.96 -14.18 12.37
N GLU A 149 -23.04 -13.89 13.10
CA GLU A 149 -24.27 -14.69 13.07
C GLU A 149 -24.94 -14.62 11.69
N ASN A 150 -25.02 -13.45 11.07
CA ASN A 150 -25.56 -13.31 9.72
C ASN A 150 -24.75 -14.12 8.70
N LEU A 151 -23.42 -14.10 8.80
CA LEU A 151 -22.55 -14.87 7.92
C LEU A 151 -22.74 -16.39 8.13
N LYS A 152 -22.84 -16.85 9.37
CA LYS A 152 -23.11 -18.26 9.67
C LYS A 152 -24.47 -18.71 9.12
N ASN A 153 -25.49 -17.89 9.26
CA ASN A 153 -26.83 -18.17 8.71
C ASN A 153 -26.82 -18.25 7.18
N ALA A 154 -25.93 -17.51 6.51
CA ALA A 154 -25.67 -17.60 5.06
C ALA A 154 -24.76 -18.78 4.69
N GLY A 155 -24.41 -19.67 5.63
CA GLY A 155 -23.52 -20.81 5.40
C GLY A 155 -22.05 -20.44 5.22
N ILE A 156 -21.64 -19.25 5.65
CA ILE A 156 -20.27 -18.76 5.60
C ILE A 156 -19.62 -18.92 6.96
N LYS A 157 -18.40 -19.44 7.00
CA LYS A 157 -17.63 -19.60 8.25
C LYS A 157 -16.73 -18.37 8.47
N PRO A 158 -17.10 -17.42 9.36
CA PRO A 158 -16.26 -16.29 9.66
C PRO A 158 -15.07 -16.68 10.53
N SER A 159 -13.98 -15.98 10.35
CA SER A 159 -12.79 -15.97 11.20
C SER A 159 -12.71 -14.61 11.91
N LEU A 160 -12.45 -14.63 13.23
CA LEU A 160 -12.26 -13.44 14.04
C LEU A 160 -10.80 -13.32 14.45
N GLU A 161 -10.24 -12.14 14.27
CA GLU A 161 -8.90 -11.77 14.71
C GLU A 161 -8.99 -10.58 15.65
N ILE A 162 -8.39 -10.69 16.84
CA ILE A 162 -8.25 -9.56 17.77
C ILE A 162 -7.11 -8.69 17.25
N VAL A 163 -7.44 -7.50 16.74
CA VAL A 163 -6.47 -6.56 16.21
C VAL A 163 -5.75 -5.81 17.35
N ASN A 164 -6.53 -5.41 18.36
CA ASN A 164 -6.05 -4.82 19.62
C ASN A 164 -7.15 -4.95 20.71
N GLU A 165 -6.93 -4.34 21.88
CA GLU A 165 -7.86 -4.41 23.02
C GLU A 165 -9.29 -3.96 22.72
N THR A 166 -9.48 -3.14 21.69
CA THR A 166 -10.78 -2.53 21.36
C THR A 166 -11.31 -2.88 19.97
N MET A 167 -10.53 -3.64 19.17
CA MET A 167 -10.89 -3.90 17.77
C MET A 167 -10.79 -5.38 17.41
N VAL A 168 -11.81 -5.88 16.73
CA VAL A 168 -11.83 -7.20 16.11
C VAL A 168 -11.99 -7.08 14.59
N ARG A 169 -11.28 -7.91 13.86
CA ARG A 169 -11.41 -8.05 12.41
C ARG A 169 -12.18 -9.34 12.10
N ILE A 170 -13.15 -9.21 11.19
CA ILE A 170 -13.90 -10.35 10.67
C ILE A 170 -13.45 -10.60 9.24
N SER A 171 -13.16 -11.84 8.93
CA SER A 171 -12.78 -12.28 7.59
C SER A 171 -13.31 -13.69 7.29
N VAL A 172 -13.31 -14.06 6.02
CA VAL A 172 -13.46 -15.45 5.55
C VAL A 172 -12.09 -15.88 5.03
N ALA A 173 -11.45 -16.79 5.76
CA ALA A 173 -10.13 -17.28 5.41
C ALA A 173 -10.20 -18.57 4.57
N ASN A 174 -9.09 -18.91 3.92
CA ASN A 174 -8.90 -20.15 3.16
C ASN A 174 -9.93 -20.36 2.05
N VAL A 175 -10.29 -19.29 1.34
CA VAL A 175 -11.18 -19.36 0.18
C VAL A 175 -10.35 -19.74 -1.04
N GLN A 176 -10.69 -20.87 -1.66
CA GLN A 176 -10.03 -21.30 -2.91
C GLN A 176 -10.54 -20.45 -4.11
N ALA A 177 -9.69 -20.30 -5.12
CA ALA A 177 -9.99 -19.48 -6.29
C ALA A 177 -11.33 -19.84 -6.97
N TYR A 178 -11.65 -21.12 -7.08
CA TYR A 178 -12.89 -21.59 -7.69
C TYR A 178 -14.13 -21.32 -6.85
N MET A 179 -13.98 -21.05 -5.52
CA MET A 179 -15.07 -20.71 -4.60
C MET A 179 -15.24 -19.21 -4.42
N LEU A 180 -14.34 -18.39 -4.97
CA LEU A 180 -14.28 -16.96 -4.67
C LEU A 180 -15.57 -16.25 -5.09
N GLU A 181 -16.01 -16.43 -6.32
CA GLU A 181 -17.23 -15.79 -6.86
C GLU A 181 -18.49 -16.22 -6.10
N GLU A 182 -18.64 -17.52 -5.81
CA GLU A 182 -19.75 -18.03 -5.01
C GLU A 182 -19.74 -17.42 -3.61
N THR A 183 -18.57 -17.35 -2.97
CA THR A 183 -18.44 -16.77 -1.62
C THR A 183 -18.79 -15.29 -1.63
N LEU A 184 -18.32 -14.52 -2.62
CA LEU A 184 -18.66 -13.11 -2.78
C LEU A 184 -20.18 -12.90 -3.01
N GLY A 185 -20.82 -13.78 -3.79
CA GLY A 185 -22.27 -13.77 -3.96
C GLY A 185 -23.02 -13.95 -2.64
N LYS A 186 -22.66 -14.96 -1.85
CA LYS A 186 -23.23 -15.19 -0.51
C LYS A 186 -22.99 -14.04 0.46
N LEU A 187 -21.80 -13.43 0.42
CA LEU A 187 -21.48 -12.26 1.23
C LEU A 187 -22.39 -11.08 0.88
N LYS A 188 -22.63 -10.84 -0.39
CA LYS A 188 -23.52 -9.78 -0.86
C LYS A 188 -24.96 -10.01 -0.39
N GLU A 189 -25.46 -11.25 -0.47
CA GLU A 189 -26.79 -11.65 0.04
C GLU A 189 -26.88 -11.49 1.57
N ALA A 190 -25.78 -11.71 2.30
CA ALA A 190 -25.67 -11.49 3.73
C ALA A 190 -25.48 -10.02 4.13
N GLY A 191 -25.55 -9.07 3.17
CA GLY A 191 -25.47 -7.63 3.39
C GLY A 191 -24.04 -7.06 3.43
N VAL A 192 -23.04 -7.81 2.97
CA VAL A 192 -21.64 -7.33 2.83
C VAL A 192 -21.45 -6.81 1.40
N SER A 193 -21.46 -5.49 1.22
CA SER A 193 -21.44 -4.87 -0.12
C SER A 193 -20.04 -4.74 -0.74
N GLU A 194 -19.03 -4.47 0.09
CA GLU A 194 -17.66 -4.16 -0.37
C GLU A 194 -16.59 -4.88 0.46
N PRO A 195 -16.51 -6.22 0.41
CA PRO A 195 -15.47 -6.94 1.12
C PRO A 195 -14.10 -6.75 0.44
N LEU A 196 -13.03 -6.69 1.24
CA LEU A 196 -11.68 -6.58 0.72
C LEU A 196 -11.11 -8.00 0.45
N VAL A 197 -10.91 -8.34 -0.82
CA VAL A 197 -10.30 -9.61 -1.23
C VAL A 197 -8.78 -9.49 -1.24
N LYS A 198 -8.11 -10.41 -0.53
CA LYS A 198 -6.64 -10.48 -0.46
C LYS A 198 -6.17 -11.87 -0.87
N GLY A 199 -5.07 -11.94 -1.61
CA GLY A 199 -4.36 -13.18 -1.82
C GLY A 199 -3.87 -13.77 -0.48
N ALA A 200 -3.88 -15.09 -0.35
CA ALA A 200 -3.45 -15.80 0.83
C ALA A 200 -2.47 -16.92 0.47
N ARG A 201 -1.66 -17.34 1.44
CA ARG A 201 -0.82 -18.52 1.28
C ARG A 201 -1.71 -19.77 1.30
N ASN A 202 -1.23 -20.84 0.64
CA ASN A 202 -1.87 -22.14 0.76
C ASN A 202 -1.81 -22.59 2.23
N PRO A 203 -2.96 -22.83 2.91
CA PRO A 203 -2.98 -23.19 4.33
C PRO A 203 -2.46 -24.62 4.60
N TYR A 204 -2.16 -25.39 3.55
CA TYR A 204 -1.66 -26.78 3.65
C TYR A 204 -0.18 -26.91 3.26
N LEU A 205 0.52 -25.80 2.96
CA LEU A 205 1.96 -25.70 2.73
C LEU A 205 2.58 -24.84 3.83
#